data_8d86ab308f3247e70572f97b6ab18bdf
#
_entry.id   8d86ab308f3247e70572f97b6ab18bdf
#
_cell.length_a   1.000
_cell.length_b   1.000
_cell.length_c   1.000
_cell.angle_alpha   90.00
_cell.angle_beta   90.00
_cell.angle_gamma   90.00
#
_symmetry.space_group_name_H-M   'P 1'
#
loop_
_entity.id
_entity.type
_entity.pdbx_description
1 polymer ?
#
loop_
_entity_poly.entity_id
_entity_poly.type
_entity_poly.pdbx_seq_one_letter_code
_entity_poly.pdbx_strand_id
1 'polypeptide(L)'
;VFKTQNGGDSWDIISPDLTRNEIQKQDLGSIPFTNEAAGGEVYNTIMYLVESPHELGILWSGSDDGLIHITKDGGKNWKNITPKGMDEGIVNAIELSPHHLGTAYVAFTRYKFGDLSPYIYKTTNYGKSWTLKTKGIEKDAFVRVVREDPIKSNLLYAGTETGLYLSSNGGKNWEKFQLNLPIVPITDL
;
A
#
# COMPACT_ATOMS: atom_id res chain seq x y z
N VAL A 1 -9.91 1.32 -12.84
CA VAL A 1 -8.67 0.86 -13.50
C VAL A 1 -8.93 0.72 -14.98
N PHE A 2 -7.99 1.18 -15.78
CA PHE A 2 -8.01 1.05 -17.24
C PHE A 2 -6.88 0.13 -17.69
N LYS A 3 -7.13 -0.63 -18.77
CA LYS A 3 -6.15 -1.52 -19.41
C LYS A 3 -6.10 -1.24 -20.89
N THR A 4 -4.90 -1.20 -21.46
CA THR A 4 -4.66 -1.18 -22.89
C THR A 4 -4.01 -2.49 -23.35
N GLN A 5 -4.27 -2.91 -24.60
CA GLN A 5 -3.62 -4.04 -25.26
C GLN A 5 -2.86 -3.63 -26.53
N ASN A 6 -2.90 -2.35 -26.87
CA ASN A 6 -2.34 -1.80 -28.13
C ASN A 6 -1.46 -0.56 -27.90
N GLY A 7 -0.78 -0.52 -26.74
CA GLY A 7 0.18 0.55 -26.45
C GLY A 7 -0.44 1.91 -26.12
N GLY A 8 -1.72 1.95 -25.75
CA GLY A 8 -2.41 3.19 -25.36
C GLY A 8 -3.35 3.75 -26.40
N ASP A 9 -3.48 3.13 -27.60
CA ASP A 9 -4.41 3.59 -28.62
C ASP A 9 -5.89 3.46 -28.22
N SER A 10 -6.19 2.44 -27.39
CA SER A 10 -7.51 2.27 -26.76
C SER A 10 -7.38 1.72 -25.35
N TRP A 11 -8.42 1.96 -24.53
CA TRP A 11 -8.44 1.59 -23.13
C TRP A 11 -9.77 0.95 -22.75
N ASP A 12 -9.70 -0.20 -22.08
CA ASP A 12 -10.85 -0.89 -21.49
C ASP A 12 -10.94 -0.59 -20.00
N ILE A 13 -12.16 -0.36 -19.51
CA ILE A 13 -12.43 -0.26 -18.07
C ILE A 13 -12.46 -1.68 -17.51
N ILE A 14 -11.56 -1.99 -16.58
CA ILE A 14 -11.43 -3.31 -15.95
C ILE A 14 -11.73 -3.30 -14.45
N SER A 15 -12.34 -2.26 -13.91
CA SER A 15 -12.80 -2.23 -12.51
C SER A 15 -14.04 -1.37 -12.33
N PRO A 16 -14.89 -1.66 -11.34
CA PRO A 16 -15.77 -0.65 -10.76
C PRO A 16 -14.94 0.42 -10.04
N ASP A 17 -15.59 1.33 -9.35
CA ASP A 17 -14.95 2.19 -8.36
C ASP A 17 -14.42 1.31 -7.21
N LEU A 18 -13.12 1.43 -6.90
CA LEU A 18 -12.43 0.66 -5.86
C LEU A 18 -12.12 1.51 -4.62
N THR A 19 -12.79 2.65 -4.49
CA THR A 19 -12.68 3.59 -3.38
C THR A 19 -13.96 3.60 -2.55
N ARG A 20 -13.98 4.40 -1.46
CA ARG A 20 -15.20 4.64 -0.66
C ARG A 20 -16.18 5.56 -1.38
N ASN A 21 -15.69 6.32 -2.35
CA ASN A 21 -16.45 7.29 -3.14
C ASN A 21 -17.28 8.26 -2.28
N GLU A 22 -16.65 8.86 -1.27
CA GLU A 22 -17.29 9.80 -0.36
C GLU A 22 -17.34 11.19 -0.98
N ILE A 23 -18.38 11.45 -1.80
CA ILE A 23 -18.55 12.66 -2.63
C ILE A 23 -18.34 13.94 -1.82
N GLN A 24 -18.84 14.00 -0.58
CA GLN A 24 -18.70 15.18 0.29
C GLN A 24 -17.25 15.46 0.71
N LYS A 25 -16.32 14.53 0.48
CA LYS A 25 -14.87 14.71 0.71
C LYS A 25 -14.09 14.99 -0.59
N GLN A 26 -14.73 14.93 -1.74
CA GLN A 26 -14.08 15.10 -3.05
C GLN A 26 -14.10 16.56 -3.53
N ASP A 27 -15.14 17.33 -3.19
CA ASP A 27 -15.36 18.68 -3.71
C ASP A 27 -14.46 19.78 -3.12
N LEU A 28 -13.74 19.49 -2.05
CA LEU A 28 -13.02 20.49 -1.26
C LEU A 28 -11.48 20.38 -1.39
N GLY A 29 -10.98 19.73 -2.40
CA GLY A 29 -9.54 19.49 -2.61
C GLY A 29 -8.82 19.10 -1.31
N SER A 30 -8.07 18.04 -1.28
CA SER A 30 -7.29 17.58 -0.10
C SER A 30 -8.07 17.34 1.20
N ILE A 31 -9.41 17.25 1.16
CA ILE A 31 -10.17 16.84 2.35
C ILE A 31 -9.80 15.37 2.72
N PRO A 32 -9.80 15.05 4.04
CA PRO A 32 -10.38 15.82 5.15
C PRO A 32 -9.50 16.92 5.73
N PHE A 33 -8.40 17.28 5.11
CA PHE A 33 -7.27 17.92 5.79
C PHE A 33 -7.13 19.42 5.53
N THR A 34 -7.48 19.90 4.36
CA THR A 34 -7.44 21.32 4.03
C THR A 34 -8.59 21.70 3.10
N ASN A 35 -9.08 22.94 3.23
CA ASN A 35 -10.01 23.54 2.27
C ASN A 35 -9.27 24.13 1.06
N GLU A 36 -7.99 23.83 0.91
CA GLU A 36 -7.19 24.34 -0.18
C GLU A 36 -7.24 23.36 -1.34
N ALA A 37 -7.78 23.82 -2.46
CA ALA A 37 -7.69 23.15 -3.73
C ALA A 37 -6.24 23.20 -4.23
N ALA A 38 -5.38 22.31 -3.73
CA ALA A 38 -4.08 22.05 -4.34
C ALA A 38 -4.36 21.26 -5.64
N GLY A 39 -4.58 21.99 -6.72
CA GLY A 39 -5.10 21.51 -7.99
C GLY A 39 -4.57 20.13 -8.40
N GLY A 40 -5.42 19.11 -8.39
CA GLY A 40 -5.16 17.78 -8.90
C GLY A 40 -5.26 16.63 -7.91
N GLU A 41 -5.23 16.87 -6.61
CA GLU A 41 -5.44 15.82 -5.61
C GLU A 41 -6.92 15.71 -5.25
N VAL A 42 -7.58 14.74 -5.85
CA VAL A 42 -8.96 14.38 -5.48
C VAL A 42 -8.91 13.19 -4.54
N TYR A 43 -9.52 13.33 -3.36
CA TYR A 43 -9.67 12.22 -2.42
C TYR A 43 -10.53 11.09 -3.01
N ASN A 44 -10.39 9.88 -2.53
CA ASN A 44 -10.92 8.64 -3.09
C ASN A 44 -10.23 8.25 -4.42
N THR A 45 -8.91 8.17 -4.38
CA THR A 45 -8.07 7.85 -5.53
C THR A 45 -7.30 6.55 -5.31
N ILE A 46 -7.11 5.77 -6.37
CA ILE A 46 -6.21 4.61 -6.34
C ILE A 46 -4.77 5.12 -6.32
N MET A 47 -4.07 4.84 -5.21
CA MET A 47 -2.66 5.23 -5.01
C MET A 47 -1.68 4.16 -5.47
N TYR A 48 -2.09 2.90 -5.41
CA TYR A 48 -1.22 1.78 -5.75
C TYR A 48 -1.96 0.72 -6.55
N LEU A 49 -1.32 0.25 -7.61
CA LEU A 49 -1.79 -0.86 -8.44
C LEU A 49 -0.59 -1.73 -8.79
N VAL A 50 -0.68 -3.03 -8.53
CA VAL A 50 0.40 -3.98 -8.81
C VAL A 50 -0.15 -5.32 -9.27
N GLU A 51 0.53 -5.94 -10.23
CA GLU A 51 0.25 -7.30 -10.72
C GLU A 51 1.14 -8.32 -10.00
N SER A 52 0.59 -9.52 -9.78
CA SER A 52 1.33 -10.63 -9.19
C SER A 52 2.53 -11.02 -10.06
N PRO A 53 3.74 -11.17 -9.49
CA PRO A 53 4.90 -11.64 -10.23
C PRO A 53 4.81 -13.14 -10.60
N HIS A 54 3.84 -13.87 -10.05
CA HIS A 54 3.70 -15.31 -10.22
C HIS A 54 2.49 -15.70 -11.07
N GLU A 55 1.42 -14.90 -11.05
CA GLU A 55 0.12 -15.27 -11.62
C GLU A 55 -0.44 -14.10 -12.43
N LEU A 56 -0.39 -14.24 -13.75
CA LEU A 56 -0.93 -13.25 -14.67
C LEU A 56 -2.42 -12.97 -14.41
N GLY A 57 -2.80 -11.69 -14.39
CA GLY A 57 -4.17 -11.25 -14.18
C GLY A 57 -4.60 -11.19 -12.70
N ILE A 58 -3.71 -11.49 -11.76
CA ILE A 58 -3.95 -11.18 -10.35
C ILE A 58 -3.43 -9.78 -10.07
N LEU A 59 -4.35 -8.83 -9.89
CA LEU A 59 -4.03 -7.44 -9.60
C LEU A 59 -4.48 -7.07 -8.18
N TRP A 60 -3.70 -6.23 -7.54
CA TRP A 60 -4.01 -5.65 -6.24
C TRP A 60 -4.06 -4.14 -6.38
N SER A 61 -5.03 -3.50 -5.74
CA SER A 61 -5.12 -2.04 -5.67
C SER A 61 -5.24 -1.57 -4.23
N GLY A 62 -4.67 -0.39 -3.98
CA GLY A 62 -4.78 0.33 -2.72
C GLY A 62 -5.18 1.78 -2.97
N SER A 63 -6.06 2.34 -2.13
CA SER A 63 -6.55 3.70 -2.25
C SER A 63 -6.08 4.61 -1.12
N ASP A 64 -6.24 5.91 -1.30
CA ASP A 64 -5.92 6.95 -0.30
C ASP A 64 -6.94 7.03 0.83
N ASP A 65 -8.07 6.33 0.69
CA ASP A 65 -9.12 6.18 1.70
C ASP A 65 -9.06 4.82 2.43
N GLY A 66 -7.96 4.05 2.20
CA GLY A 66 -7.60 2.85 2.95
C GLY A 66 -8.22 1.55 2.46
N LEU A 67 -8.86 1.52 1.30
CA LEU A 67 -9.37 0.25 0.77
C LEU A 67 -8.29 -0.52 0.01
N ILE A 68 -8.34 -1.84 0.18
CA ILE A 68 -7.50 -2.79 -0.56
C ILE A 68 -8.39 -3.76 -1.31
N HIS A 69 -8.18 -3.87 -2.62
CA HIS A 69 -8.92 -4.80 -3.46
C HIS A 69 -8.01 -5.75 -4.21
N ILE A 70 -8.52 -6.92 -4.55
CA ILE A 70 -7.87 -7.92 -5.39
C ILE A 70 -8.80 -8.37 -6.50
N THR A 71 -8.26 -8.55 -7.69
CA THR A 71 -8.87 -9.37 -8.75
C THR A 71 -8.00 -10.58 -9.04
N LYS A 72 -8.61 -11.69 -9.46
CA LYS A 72 -7.91 -12.92 -9.86
C LYS A 72 -8.22 -13.35 -11.28
N ASP A 73 -8.89 -12.50 -12.04
CA ASP A 73 -9.40 -12.80 -13.37
C ASP A 73 -9.21 -11.64 -14.36
N GLY A 74 -8.16 -10.86 -14.13
CA GLY A 74 -7.77 -9.76 -15.01
C GLY A 74 -8.69 -8.55 -14.93
N GLY A 75 -9.37 -8.35 -13.79
CA GLY A 75 -10.24 -7.21 -13.56
C GLY A 75 -11.72 -7.45 -13.77
N LYS A 76 -12.15 -8.66 -14.13
CA LYS A 76 -13.58 -8.98 -14.32
C LYS A 76 -14.35 -8.93 -13.01
N ASN A 77 -13.75 -9.44 -11.93
CA ASN A 77 -14.31 -9.41 -10.58
C ASN A 77 -13.28 -8.88 -9.59
N TRP A 78 -13.69 -7.91 -8.77
CA TRP A 78 -12.87 -7.34 -7.70
C TRP A 78 -13.47 -7.65 -6.34
N LYS A 79 -12.60 -8.00 -5.39
CA LYS A 79 -12.99 -8.30 -4.01
C LYS A 79 -12.27 -7.34 -3.07
N ASN A 80 -13.03 -6.72 -2.18
CA ASN A 80 -12.47 -5.98 -1.06
C ASN A 80 -11.83 -6.95 -0.06
N ILE A 81 -10.56 -6.74 0.25
CA ILE A 81 -9.74 -7.56 1.15
C ILE A 81 -9.09 -6.72 2.25
N THR A 82 -9.56 -5.51 2.46
CA THR A 82 -9.08 -4.60 3.50
C THR A 82 -9.03 -5.30 4.85
N PRO A 83 -7.94 -5.17 5.63
CA PRO A 83 -7.86 -5.72 6.99
C PRO A 83 -9.01 -5.24 7.86
N LYS A 84 -9.61 -6.14 8.64
CA LYS A 84 -10.65 -5.76 9.59
C LYS A 84 -10.08 -4.81 10.65
N GLY A 85 -10.77 -3.70 10.88
CA GLY A 85 -10.36 -2.68 11.84
C GLY A 85 -9.25 -1.74 11.32
N MET A 86 -8.90 -1.84 10.04
CA MET A 86 -8.11 -0.81 9.38
C MET A 86 -9.02 0.37 9.07
N ASP A 87 -8.75 1.48 9.73
CA ASP A 87 -9.50 2.72 9.54
C ASP A 87 -9.12 3.41 8.22
N GLU A 88 -9.70 4.57 7.97
CA GLU A 88 -9.38 5.44 6.84
C GLU A 88 -7.91 5.91 6.91
N GLY A 89 -7.24 5.91 5.77
CA GLY A 89 -5.83 6.28 5.63
C GLY A 89 -5.30 5.92 4.25
N ILE A 90 -4.03 6.07 4.00
CA ILE A 90 -3.42 5.92 2.68
C ILE A 90 -2.71 4.56 2.56
N VAL A 91 -3.08 3.79 1.55
CA VAL A 91 -2.28 2.63 1.12
C VAL A 91 -1.13 3.15 0.27
N ASN A 92 0.05 3.32 0.88
CA ASN A 92 1.22 3.90 0.22
C ASN A 92 1.91 2.92 -0.72
N ALA A 93 1.99 1.65 -0.34
CA ALA A 93 2.62 0.62 -1.17
C ALA A 93 2.03 -0.75 -0.87
N ILE A 94 1.96 -1.57 -1.92
CA ILE A 94 1.64 -3.01 -1.84
C ILE A 94 2.80 -3.77 -2.45
N GLU A 95 3.51 -4.52 -1.63
CA GLU A 95 4.58 -5.41 -2.07
C GLU A 95 4.05 -6.83 -2.15
N LEU A 96 4.02 -7.40 -3.34
CA LEU A 96 3.70 -8.81 -3.55
C LEU A 96 4.98 -9.62 -3.48
N SER A 97 5.01 -10.62 -2.60
CA SER A 97 6.21 -11.43 -2.40
C SER A 97 6.71 -12.05 -3.71
N PRO A 98 7.97 -11.86 -4.10
CA PRO A 98 8.55 -12.54 -5.25
C PRO A 98 8.83 -14.01 -4.98
N HIS A 99 8.67 -14.48 -3.73
CA HIS A 99 9.00 -15.84 -3.31
C HIS A 99 7.79 -16.71 -2.99
N HIS A 100 6.66 -16.09 -2.57
CA HIS A 100 5.52 -16.85 -2.02
C HIS A 100 4.20 -16.36 -2.59
N LEU A 101 3.51 -17.26 -3.28
CA LEU A 101 2.15 -17.05 -3.79
C LEU A 101 1.19 -16.57 -2.69
N GLY A 102 0.37 -15.58 -3.00
CA GLY A 102 -0.64 -15.06 -2.09
C GLY A 102 -0.11 -14.31 -0.88
N THR A 103 1.21 -14.12 -0.79
CA THR A 103 1.85 -13.31 0.24
C THR A 103 2.00 -11.87 -0.25
N ALA A 104 1.58 -10.94 0.60
CA ALA A 104 1.73 -9.51 0.35
C ALA A 104 2.01 -8.75 1.65
N TYR A 105 2.70 -7.63 1.50
CA TYR A 105 2.95 -6.65 2.55
C TYR A 105 2.35 -5.32 2.11
N VAL A 106 1.70 -4.62 3.03
CA VAL A 106 1.07 -3.32 2.75
C VAL A 106 1.63 -2.29 3.71
N ALA A 107 2.27 -1.25 3.17
CA ALA A 107 2.62 -0.04 3.90
C ALA A 107 1.40 0.89 3.89
N PHE A 108 0.97 1.27 5.08
CA PHE A 108 -0.24 2.07 5.28
C PHE A 108 0.04 3.21 6.25
N THR A 109 -0.53 4.38 6.00
CA THR A 109 -0.32 5.56 6.83
C THR A 109 -1.61 6.28 7.15
N ARG A 110 -1.63 6.90 8.35
CA ARG A 110 -2.71 7.76 8.82
C ARG A 110 -2.22 9.13 9.30
N TYR A 111 -1.04 9.55 8.81
CA TYR A 111 -0.43 10.81 9.26
C TYR A 111 -1.34 12.02 9.05
N LYS A 112 -2.14 11.99 7.98
CA LYS A 112 -3.14 13.02 7.70
C LYS A 112 -4.27 13.08 8.75
N PHE A 113 -4.45 12.05 9.55
CA PHE A 113 -5.38 11.98 10.67
C PHE A 113 -4.68 12.19 12.03
N GLY A 114 -3.42 12.67 12.04
CA GLY A 114 -2.64 12.87 13.25
C GLY A 114 -2.11 11.58 13.90
N ASP A 115 -2.23 10.44 13.22
CA ASP A 115 -1.72 9.16 13.68
C ASP A 115 -0.42 8.83 12.94
N LEU A 116 0.70 8.94 13.65
CA LEU A 116 2.05 8.69 13.14
C LEU A 116 2.54 7.26 13.35
N SER A 117 1.67 6.38 13.84
CA SER A 117 2.03 4.99 14.13
C SER A 117 2.45 4.26 12.85
N PRO A 118 3.45 3.35 12.94
CA PRO A 118 3.83 2.52 11.82
C PRO A 118 2.77 1.45 11.54
N TYR A 119 2.44 1.24 10.27
CA TYR A 119 1.55 0.17 9.84
C TYR A 119 2.15 -0.60 8.68
N ILE A 120 2.46 -1.88 8.91
CA ILE A 120 2.79 -2.87 7.87
C ILE A 120 1.87 -4.07 8.10
N TYR A 121 0.94 -4.30 7.18
CA TYR A 121 0.09 -5.47 7.20
C TYR A 121 0.68 -6.57 6.33
N LYS A 122 0.73 -7.80 6.82
CA LYS A 122 1.15 -9.00 6.07
C LYS A 122 -0.03 -9.95 5.91
N THR A 123 -0.23 -10.44 4.70
CA THR A 123 -1.06 -11.61 4.41
C THR A 123 -0.22 -12.72 3.79
N THR A 124 -0.68 -13.97 3.89
CA THR A 124 -0.09 -15.14 3.21
C THR A 124 -1.16 -15.96 2.46
N ASN A 125 -2.34 -15.37 2.26
CA ASN A 125 -3.49 -16.08 1.71
C ASN A 125 -4.39 -15.16 0.86
N TYR A 126 -3.77 -14.28 0.06
CA TYR A 126 -4.46 -13.34 -0.84
C TYR A 126 -5.43 -12.39 -0.09
N GLY A 127 -5.04 -11.91 1.08
CA GLY A 127 -5.84 -10.96 1.86
C GLY A 127 -7.04 -11.56 2.59
N LYS A 128 -7.17 -12.89 2.69
CA LYS A 128 -8.22 -13.52 3.51
C LYS A 128 -8.03 -13.26 5.01
N SER A 129 -6.79 -13.12 5.43
CA SER A 129 -6.41 -12.71 6.79
C SER A 129 -5.14 -11.88 6.77
N TRP A 130 -5.01 -10.99 7.76
CA TRP A 130 -3.92 -10.05 7.88
C TRP A 130 -3.32 -10.08 9.28
N THR A 131 -2.03 -9.75 9.36
CA THR A 131 -1.30 -9.61 10.63
C THR A 131 -0.49 -8.31 10.58
N LEU A 132 -0.56 -7.49 11.61
CA LEU A 132 0.28 -6.30 11.76
C LEU A 132 1.73 -6.72 12.10
N LYS A 133 2.70 -6.12 11.43
CA LYS A 133 4.14 -6.47 11.49
C LYS A 133 5.00 -5.22 11.69
N THR A 134 4.98 -4.63 12.88
CA THR A 134 5.67 -3.35 13.19
C THR A 134 6.57 -3.41 14.41
N LYS A 135 6.75 -4.59 15.01
CA LYS A 135 7.58 -4.74 16.22
C LYS A 135 9.03 -4.35 15.93
N GLY A 136 9.53 -3.31 16.62
CA GLY A 136 10.89 -2.77 16.46
C GLY A 136 10.95 -1.48 15.66
N ILE A 137 9.86 -1.06 14.97
CA ILE A 137 9.75 0.27 14.37
C ILE A 137 9.32 1.26 15.47
N GLU A 138 9.92 2.43 15.50
CA GLU A 138 9.59 3.52 16.43
C GLU A 138 8.13 3.98 16.22
N LYS A 139 7.46 4.38 17.32
CA LYS A 139 6.02 4.69 17.30
C LYS A 139 5.64 5.83 16.35
N ASP A 140 6.53 6.82 16.18
CA ASP A 140 6.26 8.00 15.35
C ASP A 140 6.91 7.88 13.95
N ALA A 141 7.39 6.69 13.59
CA ALA A 141 8.00 6.40 12.30
C ALA A 141 6.99 5.74 11.37
N PHE A 142 6.00 6.50 10.88
CA PHE A 142 5.04 5.94 9.94
C PHE A 142 5.69 5.46 8.65
N VAL A 143 5.18 4.36 8.10
CA VAL A 143 5.81 3.62 7.01
C VAL A 143 5.34 4.14 5.66
N ARG A 144 6.28 4.51 4.79
CA ARG A 144 6.03 4.97 3.42
C ARG A 144 6.05 3.83 2.41
N VAL A 145 6.98 2.89 2.58
CA VAL A 145 7.21 1.80 1.64
C VAL A 145 7.69 0.55 2.36
N VAL A 146 7.36 -0.61 1.82
CA VAL A 146 7.91 -1.90 2.21
C VAL A 146 8.29 -2.68 0.96
N ARG A 147 9.44 -3.35 0.98
CA ARG A 147 9.91 -4.22 -0.13
C ARG A 147 10.46 -5.52 0.44
N GLU A 148 10.20 -6.63 -0.25
CA GLU A 148 10.87 -7.90 0.01
C GLU A 148 12.05 -8.04 -0.95
N ASP A 149 13.20 -8.47 -0.43
CA ASP A 149 14.41 -8.70 -1.24
C ASP A 149 14.12 -9.72 -2.35
N PRO A 150 14.41 -9.42 -3.63
CA PRO A 150 14.08 -10.31 -4.73
C PRO A 150 14.89 -11.61 -4.77
N ILE A 151 16.00 -11.68 -4.00
CA ILE A 151 16.89 -12.86 -3.95
C ILE A 151 16.70 -13.62 -2.66
N LYS A 152 16.55 -12.93 -1.54
CA LYS A 152 16.50 -13.53 -0.20
C LYS A 152 15.12 -13.43 0.42
N SER A 153 14.40 -14.55 0.40
CA SER A 153 13.07 -14.66 1.05
C SER A 153 13.10 -14.23 2.52
N ASN A 154 12.04 -13.54 2.94
CA ASN A 154 11.87 -13.02 4.30
C ASN A 154 12.85 -11.91 4.72
N LEU A 155 13.72 -11.44 3.83
CA LEU A 155 14.47 -10.22 4.03
C LEU A 155 13.62 -9.05 3.53
N LEU A 156 13.28 -8.13 4.43
CA LEU A 156 12.40 -7.00 4.14
C LEU A 156 13.09 -5.68 4.48
N TYR A 157 12.78 -4.67 3.69
CA TYR A 157 13.17 -3.28 3.94
C TYR A 157 11.91 -2.44 4.12
N ALA A 158 11.91 -1.52 5.07
CA ALA A 158 10.82 -0.58 5.30
C ALA A 158 11.35 0.85 5.35
N GLY A 159 10.93 1.66 4.40
CA GLY A 159 11.16 3.10 4.40
C GLY A 159 10.10 3.80 5.25
N THR A 160 10.55 4.65 6.16
CA THR A 160 9.69 5.42 7.06
C THR A 160 9.92 6.92 6.88
N GLU A 161 9.15 7.73 7.59
CA GLU A 161 9.38 9.19 7.64
C GLU A 161 10.74 9.56 8.25
N THR A 162 11.30 8.70 9.11
CA THR A 162 12.51 8.98 9.89
C THR A 162 13.69 8.09 9.54
N GLY A 163 13.61 7.32 8.45
CA GLY A 163 14.70 6.47 7.97
C GLY A 163 14.33 5.07 7.56
N LEU A 164 15.33 4.20 7.49
CA LEU A 164 15.24 2.84 6.97
C LEU A 164 15.28 1.80 8.08
N TYR A 165 14.44 0.78 7.95
CA TYR A 165 14.41 -0.40 8.80
C TYR A 165 14.59 -1.67 7.96
N LEU A 166 15.17 -2.70 8.59
CA LEU A 166 15.40 -4.02 8.00
C LEU A 166 14.78 -5.10 8.89
N SER A 167 14.21 -6.12 8.26
CA SER A 167 13.76 -7.33 8.93
C SER A 167 14.31 -8.55 8.21
N SER A 168 15.04 -9.41 8.89
CA SER A 168 15.58 -10.66 8.36
C SER A 168 14.68 -11.88 8.59
N ASN A 169 13.46 -11.67 9.12
CA ASN A 169 12.57 -12.75 9.58
C ASN A 169 11.11 -12.56 9.16
N GLY A 170 10.89 -11.96 7.98
CA GLY A 170 9.56 -11.79 7.38
C GLY A 170 8.66 -10.81 8.12
N GLY A 171 9.24 -9.77 8.71
CA GLY A 171 8.53 -8.71 9.43
C GLY A 171 8.20 -9.07 10.88
N LYS A 172 8.73 -10.15 11.44
CA LYS A 172 8.49 -10.48 12.86
C LYS A 172 9.13 -9.48 13.81
N ASN A 173 10.34 -9.01 13.47
CA ASN A 173 11.03 -7.94 14.15
C ASN A 173 11.73 -7.06 13.12
N TRP A 174 11.82 -5.77 13.41
CA TRP A 174 12.51 -4.77 12.62
C TRP A 174 13.64 -4.14 13.41
N GLU A 175 14.74 -3.82 12.73
CA GLU A 175 15.89 -3.14 13.27
C GLU A 175 16.20 -1.92 12.42
N LYS A 176 16.61 -0.82 13.06
CA LYS A 176 17.00 0.40 12.34
C LYS A 176 18.23 0.12 11.50
N PHE A 177 18.17 0.42 10.20
CA PHE A 177 19.22 0.19 9.23
C PHE A 177 19.66 1.51 8.58
N GLN A 178 19.97 2.48 9.42
CA GLN A 178 20.26 3.84 8.97
C GLN A 178 21.68 3.99 8.42
N LEU A 179 22.66 3.20 8.92
CA LEU A 179 24.07 3.35 8.59
C LEU A 179 24.52 4.82 8.66
N ASN A 180 25.05 5.35 7.55
CA ASN A 180 25.45 6.76 7.41
C ASN A 180 24.41 7.63 6.69
N LEU A 181 23.19 7.13 6.47
CA LEU A 181 22.12 7.93 5.89
C LEU A 181 21.67 9.01 6.88
N PRO A 182 21.39 10.23 6.44
CA PRO A 182 20.77 11.25 7.28
C PRO A 182 19.34 10.80 7.68
N ILE A 183 18.77 11.48 8.68
CA ILE A 183 17.35 11.27 9.05
C ILE A 183 16.52 11.99 7.99
N VAL A 184 15.97 11.23 7.07
CA VAL A 184 15.15 11.71 5.94
C VAL A 184 14.00 10.73 5.69
N PRO A 185 12.89 11.18 5.10
CA PRO A 185 11.86 10.28 4.61
C PRO A 185 12.40 9.36 3.52
N ILE A 186 12.10 8.08 3.62
CA ILE A 186 12.39 7.08 2.60
C ILE A 186 11.05 6.69 1.96
N THR A 187 10.79 7.22 0.79
CA THR A 187 9.50 7.12 0.10
C THR A 187 9.40 5.96 -0.88
N ASP A 188 10.55 5.46 -1.36
CA ASP A 188 10.63 4.26 -2.21
C ASP A 188 12.00 3.56 -2.02
N LEU A 189 12.06 2.27 -2.46
CA LEU A 189 13.21 1.36 -2.31
C LEU A 189 13.34 0.44 -3.53
#